data_ba969ade4ae127ac92418cb3bf676f6b
#
_entry.id   ba969ade4ae127ac92418cb3bf676f6b
#
_cell.length_a   1.000
_cell.length_b   1.000
_cell.length_c   1.000
_cell.angle_alpha   90.00
_cell.angle_beta   90.00
_cell.angle_gamma   90.00
#
_symmetry.space_group_name_H-M   'P 1'
#
loop_
_entity.id
_entity.type
_entity.pdbx_description
1 polymer ?
#
loop_
_entity_poly.entity_id
_entity_poly.type
_entity_poly.pdbx_seq_one_letter_code
_entity_poly.pdbx_strand_id
1 'polypeptide(L)'
;MALTWIDKYKLITRNLAEWLGDEKLKSILKERNLRLYWGTATTGKPHIGYFAPMFKIADFLRAETEVTILFADLHAYLDNMKAPWELLELRTQYYEAVIKAIFKSINVPLDKLKFVKGTDYQLSKEYSLDVYRLSSLVTEHDAKKAGAEVVKQVSNPLLSGLLYPGLQALDEHHLKVDAQFGGVDQRKIFTFSEKYLSMLGYEKRIHLMNPMIPGLTGAKMSSSEEDSKIDLLDNPAAVKKKLKKAFCEPGNITDNGVLAFSKHVIFPLFKDDEVFNVSRTAEFGGDISFSKYEDLEAAFANQEIHPGDLKNAVEVYINRLLDPIRKEFETNLKLKSLASKAYPPQKQKTAEVEITPSRLDIRVGKIIEVKKHPDANSLYVEKIDLGESNGPRTIVSGLVNFVPLNEMENRMVVVLANLKPANLRGISSHGMVLCASVEEPVKQVEPLRPPADSKPGDKIVIDGYEDGVADEVLNPKKKVWEKLQVDLLVNGDGIACWNGNTLLTSMNGKIICDTLRNVPIK
;
A
#
# COMPACT_ATOMS: atom_id res chain seq x y z
N MET A 1 -30.08 34.54 16.18
CA MET A 1 -30.67 33.76 17.31
C MET A 1 -29.69 32.68 17.72
N ALA A 2 -29.52 32.42 19.00
CA ALA A 2 -28.72 31.28 19.48
C ALA A 2 -29.39 29.96 19.03
N LEU A 3 -28.59 29.00 18.60
CA LEU A 3 -29.10 27.67 18.18
C LEU A 3 -29.69 26.94 19.39
N THR A 4 -30.86 26.34 19.21
CA THR A 4 -31.42 25.41 20.22
C THR A 4 -30.62 24.09 20.22
N TRP A 5 -30.75 23.31 21.28
CA TRP A 5 -30.13 21.98 21.32
C TRP A 5 -30.65 21.06 20.19
N ILE A 6 -31.89 21.26 19.74
CA ILE A 6 -32.51 20.53 18.62
C ILE A 6 -31.82 20.93 17.30
N ASP A 7 -31.54 22.21 17.10
CA ASP A 7 -30.87 22.69 15.90
C ASP A 7 -29.43 22.17 15.85
N LYS A 8 -28.73 22.20 16.99
CA LYS A 8 -27.39 21.61 17.13
C LYS A 8 -27.41 20.10 16.82
N TYR A 9 -28.37 19.36 17.39
CA TYR A 9 -28.53 17.93 17.13
C TYR A 9 -28.74 17.65 15.63
N LYS A 10 -29.63 18.37 14.96
CA LYS A 10 -29.86 18.23 13.52
C LYS A 10 -28.60 18.49 12.70
N LEU A 11 -27.85 19.54 13.01
CA LEU A 11 -26.58 19.86 12.34
C LEU A 11 -25.54 18.76 12.55
N ILE A 12 -25.45 18.20 13.77
CA ILE A 12 -24.49 17.15 14.13
C ILE A 12 -24.83 15.83 13.43
N THR A 13 -26.10 15.47 13.32
CA THR A 13 -26.50 14.15 12.81
C THR A 13 -26.79 14.13 11.31
N ARG A 14 -27.06 15.28 10.66
CA ARG A 14 -27.35 15.30 9.22
C ARG A 14 -26.21 14.72 8.39
N ASN A 15 -26.54 13.97 7.34
CA ASN A 15 -25.61 13.39 6.38
C ASN A 15 -24.59 12.40 7.00
N LEU A 16 -24.77 11.95 8.23
CA LEU A 16 -24.03 10.81 8.78
C LEU A 16 -24.60 9.50 8.23
N ALA A 17 -23.75 8.49 8.07
CA ALA A 17 -24.19 7.13 7.74
C ALA A 17 -24.77 6.43 8.97
N GLU A 18 -24.14 6.63 10.14
CA GLU A 18 -24.52 6.00 11.41
C GLU A 18 -23.98 6.82 12.58
N TRP A 19 -24.63 6.72 13.74
CA TRP A 19 -24.05 7.20 15.00
C TRP A 19 -24.46 6.30 16.16
N LEU A 20 -23.59 6.19 17.17
CA LEU A 20 -23.80 5.46 18.41
C LEU A 20 -23.83 6.43 19.58
N GLY A 21 -24.66 6.15 20.60
CA GLY A 21 -24.76 7.00 21.79
C GLY A 21 -25.75 8.16 21.68
N ASP A 22 -26.85 7.97 20.96
CA ASP A 22 -27.87 9.00 20.67
C ASP A 22 -28.43 9.70 21.91
N GLU A 23 -28.85 8.94 22.93
CA GLU A 23 -29.40 9.52 24.17
C GLU A 23 -28.34 10.34 24.93
N LYS A 24 -27.08 9.89 24.93
CA LYS A 24 -25.98 10.65 25.52
C LYS A 24 -25.73 11.95 24.76
N LEU A 25 -25.81 11.93 23.42
CA LEU A 25 -25.67 13.12 22.59
C LEU A 25 -26.75 14.15 22.93
N LYS A 26 -28.02 13.72 22.98
CA LYS A 26 -29.15 14.60 23.33
C LYS A 26 -29.02 15.17 24.75
N SER A 27 -28.59 14.37 25.73
CA SER A 27 -28.37 14.84 27.10
C SER A 27 -27.30 15.92 27.16
N ILE A 28 -26.13 15.69 26.52
CA ILE A 28 -25.03 16.66 26.51
C ILE A 28 -25.47 17.99 25.87
N LEU A 29 -26.15 17.94 24.72
CA LEU A 29 -26.56 19.14 23.98
C LEU A 29 -27.59 19.99 24.72
N LYS A 30 -28.36 19.42 25.65
CA LYS A 30 -29.28 20.18 26.55
C LYS A 30 -28.53 20.95 27.63
N GLU A 31 -27.33 20.51 28.00
CA GLU A 31 -26.56 21.07 29.12
C GLU A 31 -25.42 21.97 28.67
N ARG A 32 -24.73 21.56 27.60
CA ARG A 32 -23.52 22.24 27.09
C ARG A 32 -23.22 21.86 25.65
N ASN A 33 -22.20 22.51 25.07
CA ASN A 33 -21.67 22.16 23.76
C ASN A 33 -20.93 20.81 23.80
N LEU A 34 -20.98 20.09 22.67
CA LEU A 34 -20.29 18.82 22.48
C LEU A 34 -18.79 19.05 22.31
N ARG A 35 -17.95 18.19 22.88
CA ARG A 35 -16.50 18.11 22.60
C ARG A 35 -16.22 16.87 21.76
N LEU A 36 -15.56 17.06 20.64
CA LEU A 36 -15.36 16.02 19.64
C LEU A 36 -13.95 16.05 19.11
N TYR A 37 -13.39 14.89 18.76
CA TYR A 37 -12.19 14.84 17.93
C TYR A 37 -12.41 14.08 16.63
N TRP A 38 -11.66 14.48 15.63
CA TRP A 38 -11.43 13.75 14.38
C TRP A 38 -9.93 13.50 14.23
N GLY A 39 -9.54 12.25 13.96
CA GLY A 39 -8.15 11.85 13.80
C GLY A 39 -7.82 11.40 12.37
N THR A 40 -6.60 11.66 11.95
CA THR A 40 -6.05 11.16 10.68
C THR A 40 -4.64 10.64 10.85
N ALA A 41 -4.40 9.40 10.41
CA ALA A 41 -3.05 8.83 10.38
C ALA A 41 -2.25 9.42 9.20
N THR A 42 -1.05 9.95 9.48
CA THR A 42 -0.22 10.69 8.54
C THR A 42 0.58 9.77 7.60
N THR A 43 -0.11 8.91 6.85
CA THR A 43 0.47 7.84 6.02
C THR A 43 0.74 8.26 4.57
N GLY A 44 -0.25 8.14 3.70
CA GLY A 44 -0.18 8.53 2.29
C GLY A 44 -0.54 9.99 2.06
N LYS A 45 -0.41 10.51 0.85
CA LYS A 45 -0.81 11.89 0.55
C LYS A 45 -2.31 12.07 0.73
N PRO A 46 -2.78 13.13 1.42
CA PRO A 46 -4.19 13.51 1.46
C PRO A 46 -4.75 13.74 0.06
N HIS A 47 -5.99 13.38 -0.15
CA HIS A 47 -6.67 13.42 -1.43
C HIS A 47 -8.05 14.08 -1.31
N ILE A 48 -8.74 14.31 -2.43
CA ILE A 48 -10.03 15.02 -2.47
C ILE A 48 -11.10 14.44 -1.54
N GLY A 49 -11.04 13.16 -1.19
CA GLY A 49 -11.94 12.54 -0.21
C GLY A 49 -11.89 13.17 1.19
N TYR A 50 -10.82 13.90 1.51
CA TYR A 50 -10.70 14.64 2.77
C TYR A 50 -11.68 15.82 2.87
N PHE A 51 -12.20 16.33 1.75
CA PHE A 51 -13.20 17.40 1.79
C PHE A 51 -14.47 16.98 2.51
N ALA A 52 -14.93 15.73 2.36
CA ALA A 52 -16.17 15.28 2.98
C ALA A 52 -16.15 15.36 4.53
N PRO A 53 -15.15 14.79 5.25
CA PRO A 53 -15.07 15.02 6.68
C PRO A 53 -14.85 16.49 7.05
N MET A 54 -14.17 17.31 6.23
CA MET A 54 -13.97 18.72 6.52
C MET A 54 -15.29 19.52 6.44
N PHE A 55 -16.18 19.21 5.49
CA PHE A 55 -17.53 19.80 5.44
C PHE A 55 -18.35 19.39 6.67
N LYS A 56 -18.22 18.14 7.12
CA LYS A 56 -18.92 17.70 8.33
C LYS A 56 -18.40 18.41 9.58
N ILE A 57 -17.07 18.64 9.66
CA ILE A 57 -16.47 19.44 10.72
C ILE A 57 -17.00 20.90 10.68
N ALA A 58 -17.22 21.47 9.49
CA ALA A 58 -17.87 22.77 9.38
C ALA A 58 -19.30 22.79 9.99
N ASP A 59 -20.06 21.70 9.84
CA ASP A 59 -21.37 21.55 10.50
C ASP A 59 -21.24 21.46 12.03
N PHE A 60 -20.24 20.73 12.53
CA PHE A 60 -19.97 20.66 13.95
C PHE A 60 -19.64 22.04 14.54
N LEU A 61 -18.82 22.83 13.84
CA LEU A 61 -18.50 24.20 14.27
C LEU A 61 -19.71 25.15 14.21
N ARG A 62 -20.61 24.97 13.23
CA ARG A 62 -21.90 25.67 13.19
C ARG A 62 -22.78 25.29 14.36
N ALA A 63 -22.74 24.02 14.79
CA ALA A 63 -23.43 23.53 15.98
C ALA A 63 -22.71 23.93 17.29
N GLU A 64 -21.73 24.82 17.24
CA GLU A 64 -20.91 25.27 18.37
C GLU A 64 -20.14 24.14 19.08
N THR A 65 -19.87 23.03 18.38
CA THR A 65 -19.07 21.92 18.89
C THR A 65 -17.61 22.33 19.03
N GLU A 66 -16.96 21.98 20.15
CA GLU A 66 -15.52 22.10 20.33
C GLU A 66 -14.82 20.95 19.57
N VAL A 67 -14.07 21.28 18.51
CA VAL A 67 -13.48 20.29 17.61
C VAL A 67 -11.98 20.22 17.77
N THR A 68 -11.47 19.04 18.07
CA THR A 68 -10.05 18.73 18.07
C THR A 68 -9.68 17.93 16.81
N ILE A 69 -8.67 18.40 16.08
CA ILE A 69 -8.05 17.71 14.94
C ILE A 69 -6.80 17.00 15.43
N LEU A 70 -6.81 15.68 15.42
CA LEU A 70 -5.68 14.84 15.83
C LEU A 70 -4.88 14.41 14.60
N PHE A 71 -3.63 14.83 14.52
CA PHE A 71 -2.64 14.22 13.62
C PHE A 71 -2.07 12.98 14.30
N ALA A 72 -2.61 11.82 13.93
CA ALA A 72 -2.30 10.53 14.55
C ALA A 72 -0.98 9.98 13.96
N ASP A 73 0.12 10.64 14.29
CA ASP A 73 1.46 10.36 13.79
C ASP A 73 1.96 8.98 14.25
N LEU A 74 1.82 8.67 15.54
CA LEU A 74 2.20 7.34 16.04
C LEU A 74 1.38 6.21 15.40
N HIS A 75 0.08 6.42 15.14
CA HIS A 75 -0.75 5.47 14.42
C HIS A 75 -0.25 5.22 12.99
N ALA A 76 0.27 6.26 12.31
CA ALA A 76 0.84 6.11 10.98
C ALA A 76 2.10 5.22 10.96
N TYR A 77 2.88 5.24 12.03
CA TYR A 77 4.01 4.32 12.23
C TYR A 77 3.54 2.89 12.56
N LEU A 78 2.55 2.77 13.45
CA LEU A 78 2.03 1.47 13.91
C LEU A 78 1.28 0.70 12.81
N ASP A 79 0.71 1.37 11.81
CA ASP A 79 0.03 0.72 10.67
C ASP A 79 1.04 0.10 9.70
N ASN A 80 1.67 -1.00 10.13
CA ASN A 80 2.67 -1.74 9.36
C ASN A 80 3.76 -0.84 8.75
N MET A 81 4.20 0.16 9.50
CA MET A 81 5.25 1.11 9.11
C MET A 81 4.97 1.84 7.79
N LYS A 82 3.70 2.13 7.48
CA LYS A 82 3.32 2.92 6.29
C LYS A 82 3.98 4.31 6.28
N ALA A 83 4.22 4.89 7.45
CA ALA A 83 5.06 6.07 7.62
C ALA A 83 6.37 5.65 8.34
N PRO A 84 7.52 5.60 7.64
CA PRO A 84 8.80 5.37 8.28
C PRO A 84 9.08 6.42 9.35
N TRP A 85 9.74 6.01 10.44
CA TRP A 85 10.01 6.90 11.59
C TRP A 85 10.69 8.21 11.16
N GLU A 86 11.64 8.14 10.25
CA GLU A 86 12.41 9.26 9.74
C GLU A 86 11.57 10.30 8.97
N LEU A 87 10.42 9.89 8.44
CA LEU A 87 9.49 10.75 7.70
C LEU A 87 8.28 11.19 8.52
N LEU A 88 8.11 10.64 9.73
CA LEU A 88 6.91 10.83 10.53
C LEU A 88 6.62 12.31 10.81
N GLU A 89 7.60 13.04 11.32
CA GLU A 89 7.47 14.47 11.62
C GLU A 89 7.21 15.30 10.36
N LEU A 90 7.93 15.02 9.25
CA LEU A 90 7.73 15.73 7.99
C LEU A 90 6.31 15.49 7.41
N ARG A 91 5.82 14.26 7.50
CA ARG A 91 4.46 13.93 7.06
C ARG A 91 3.40 14.57 7.94
N THR A 92 3.62 14.62 9.26
CA THR A 92 2.72 15.27 10.20
C THR A 92 2.62 16.76 9.92
N GLN A 93 3.75 17.46 9.72
CA GLN A 93 3.76 18.87 9.31
C GLN A 93 3.07 19.09 7.95
N TYR A 94 3.28 18.19 6.99
CA TYR A 94 2.61 18.26 5.69
C TYR A 94 1.10 18.10 5.83
N TYR A 95 0.62 17.11 6.61
CA TYR A 95 -0.80 16.92 6.89
C TYR A 95 -1.41 18.14 7.55
N GLU A 96 -0.75 18.70 8.55
CA GLU A 96 -1.20 19.93 9.23
C GLU A 96 -1.37 21.08 8.23
N ALA A 97 -0.37 21.30 7.39
CA ALA A 97 -0.43 22.37 6.38
C ALA A 97 -1.58 22.15 5.38
N VAL A 98 -1.72 20.92 4.85
CA VAL A 98 -2.76 20.58 3.87
C VAL A 98 -4.16 20.65 4.49
N ILE A 99 -4.37 20.11 5.68
CA ILE A 99 -5.69 20.17 6.36
C ILE A 99 -6.08 21.62 6.65
N LYS A 100 -5.15 22.45 7.10
CA LYS A 100 -5.40 23.89 7.27
C LYS A 100 -5.74 24.57 5.95
N ALA A 101 -5.07 24.22 4.86
CA ALA A 101 -5.37 24.76 3.52
C ALA A 101 -6.76 24.33 3.02
N ILE A 102 -7.18 23.06 3.27
CA ILE A 102 -8.55 22.62 2.96
C ILE A 102 -9.57 23.47 3.73
N PHE A 103 -9.41 23.64 5.05
CA PHE A 103 -10.35 24.44 5.84
C PHE A 103 -10.45 25.88 5.33
N LYS A 104 -9.31 26.50 4.97
CA LYS A 104 -9.29 27.82 4.36
C LYS A 104 -10.05 27.85 3.02
N SER A 105 -9.86 26.84 2.16
CA SER A 105 -10.51 26.79 0.83
C SER A 105 -12.03 26.66 0.90
N ILE A 106 -12.56 26.15 2.01
CA ILE A 106 -14.00 26.05 2.30
C ILE A 106 -14.50 27.07 3.32
N ASN A 107 -13.70 28.12 3.61
CA ASN A 107 -14.02 29.24 4.50
C ASN A 107 -14.35 28.81 5.95
N VAL A 108 -13.68 27.78 6.48
CA VAL A 108 -13.77 27.38 7.89
C VAL A 108 -12.71 28.13 8.71
N PRO A 109 -13.09 28.85 9.78
CA PRO A 109 -12.15 29.59 10.62
C PRO A 109 -11.30 28.64 11.46
N LEU A 110 -9.96 28.78 11.35
CA LEU A 110 -9.00 27.89 12.02
C LEU A 110 -8.88 28.13 13.55
N ASP A 111 -9.19 29.32 14.01
CA ASP A 111 -9.17 29.74 15.43
C ASP A 111 -10.19 28.98 16.29
N LYS A 112 -11.21 28.39 15.67
CA LYS A 112 -12.21 27.54 16.32
C LYS A 112 -11.81 26.04 16.40
N LEU A 113 -10.65 25.69 15.86
CA LEU A 113 -10.15 24.32 15.83
C LEU A 113 -8.95 24.17 16.75
N LYS A 114 -8.91 23.09 17.52
CA LYS A 114 -7.73 22.69 18.28
C LYS A 114 -6.95 21.65 17.49
N PHE A 115 -5.66 21.88 17.26
CA PHE A 115 -4.78 20.94 16.58
C PHE A 115 -3.86 20.25 17.58
N VAL A 116 -3.74 18.92 17.52
CA VAL A 116 -2.96 18.09 18.45
C VAL A 116 -2.23 17.02 17.66
N LYS A 117 -0.98 16.73 18.01
CA LYS A 117 -0.24 15.55 17.51
C LYS A 117 -0.41 14.38 18.49
N GLY A 118 -0.44 13.16 17.99
CA GLY A 118 -0.52 11.97 18.83
C GLY A 118 0.65 11.90 19.81
N THR A 119 1.87 12.11 19.31
CA THR A 119 3.10 12.11 20.13
C THR A 119 3.13 13.17 21.24
N ASP A 120 2.32 14.22 21.19
CA ASP A 120 2.25 15.25 22.25
C ASP A 120 1.71 14.68 23.57
N TYR A 121 0.91 13.59 23.56
CA TYR A 121 0.32 13.00 24.76
C TYR A 121 0.41 11.47 24.82
N GLN A 122 0.46 10.77 23.68
CA GLN A 122 0.48 9.29 23.65
C GLN A 122 1.77 8.69 24.25
N LEU A 123 2.84 9.47 24.36
CA LEU A 123 4.10 9.06 24.98
C LEU A 123 4.18 9.42 26.48
N SER A 124 3.11 9.97 27.06
CA SER A 124 3.05 10.25 28.49
C SER A 124 3.04 8.96 29.32
N LYS A 125 3.46 9.06 30.57
CA LYS A 125 3.46 7.93 31.52
C LYS A 125 2.06 7.35 31.71
N GLU A 126 1.08 8.22 31.86
CA GLU A 126 -0.33 7.87 32.08
C GLU A 126 -0.90 7.11 30.90
N TYR A 127 -0.69 7.62 29.67
CA TYR A 127 -1.12 6.96 28.45
C TYR A 127 -0.43 5.60 28.26
N SER A 128 0.88 5.56 28.47
CA SER A 128 1.65 4.31 28.35
C SER A 128 1.17 3.24 29.33
N LEU A 129 0.85 3.63 30.56
CA LEU A 129 0.27 2.71 31.54
C LEU A 129 -1.07 2.15 31.06
N ASP A 130 -1.94 2.99 30.51
CA ASP A 130 -3.23 2.56 29.98
C ASP A 130 -3.09 1.65 28.77
N VAL A 131 -2.08 1.84 27.91
CA VAL A 131 -1.77 0.89 26.83
C VAL A 131 -1.46 -0.49 27.40
N TYR A 132 -0.66 -0.61 28.47
CA TYR A 132 -0.37 -1.91 29.10
C TYR A 132 -1.61 -2.51 29.80
N ARG A 133 -2.38 -1.69 30.50
CA ARG A 133 -3.63 -2.13 31.14
C ARG A 133 -4.62 -2.68 30.09
N LEU A 134 -4.80 -1.95 28.99
CA LEU A 134 -5.66 -2.36 27.88
C LEU A 134 -5.13 -3.63 27.22
N SER A 135 -3.83 -3.73 26.98
CA SER A 135 -3.19 -4.91 26.37
C SER A 135 -3.34 -6.17 27.23
N SER A 136 -3.55 -6.05 28.55
CA SER A 136 -3.83 -7.19 29.42
C SER A 136 -5.29 -7.68 29.37
N LEU A 137 -6.18 -6.92 28.74
CA LEU A 137 -7.60 -7.24 28.59
C LEU A 137 -7.97 -7.69 27.18
N VAL A 138 -7.29 -7.16 26.17
CA VAL A 138 -7.60 -7.36 24.74
C VAL A 138 -6.98 -8.66 24.24
N THR A 139 -7.78 -9.51 23.60
CA THR A 139 -7.27 -10.70 22.92
C THR A 139 -6.73 -10.34 21.53
N GLU A 140 -5.81 -11.17 21.02
CA GLU A 140 -5.32 -11.05 19.64
C GLU A 140 -6.47 -11.05 18.61
N HIS A 141 -7.45 -11.94 18.81
CA HIS A 141 -8.63 -12.03 17.96
C HIS A 141 -9.42 -10.71 17.90
N ASP A 142 -9.68 -10.09 19.04
CA ASP A 142 -10.46 -8.85 19.10
C ASP A 142 -9.67 -7.67 18.53
N ALA A 143 -8.35 -7.62 18.75
CA ALA A 143 -7.48 -6.61 18.15
C ALA A 143 -7.46 -6.71 16.61
N LYS A 144 -7.30 -7.91 16.05
CA LYS A 144 -7.37 -8.16 14.60
C LYS A 144 -8.75 -7.79 14.03
N LYS A 145 -9.83 -8.20 14.69
CA LYS A 145 -11.20 -7.91 14.27
C LYS A 145 -11.48 -6.40 14.25
N ALA A 146 -11.06 -5.69 15.29
CA ALA A 146 -11.22 -4.24 15.38
C ALA A 146 -10.47 -3.50 14.26
N GLY A 147 -9.22 -3.90 13.98
CA GLY A 147 -8.39 -3.28 12.95
C GLY A 147 -8.66 -3.72 11.51
N ALA A 148 -9.60 -4.65 11.28
CA ALA A 148 -9.74 -5.35 9.99
C ALA A 148 -9.98 -4.44 8.77
N GLU A 149 -10.60 -3.28 8.95
CA GLU A 149 -10.94 -2.35 7.85
C GLU A 149 -10.00 -1.13 7.78
N VAL A 150 -9.23 -0.88 8.84
CA VAL A 150 -8.40 0.31 8.99
C VAL A 150 -6.92 -0.03 8.85
N VAL A 151 -6.46 -1.08 9.54
CA VAL A 151 -5.06 -1.54 9.50
C VAL A 151 -4.84 -2.44 8.29
N LYS A 152 -3.73 -2.26 7.59
CA LYS A 152 -3.38 -3.11 6.44
C LYS A 152 -3.34 -4.58 6.86
N GLN A 153 -4.18 -5.40 6.24
CA GLN A 153 -4.22 -6.84 6.50
C GLN A 153 -3.03 -7.53 5.85
N VAL A 154 -2.33 -8.33 6.63
CA VAL A 154 -1.19 -9.15 6.21
C VAL A 154 -1.28 -10.52 6.86
N SER A 155 -0.70 -11.56 6.26
CA SER A 155 -0.73 -12.94 6.79
C SER A 155 -0.10 -13.06 8.19
N ASN A 156 0.97 -12.30 8.42
CA ASN A 156 1.68 -12.24 9.71
C ASN A 156 1.71 -10.79 10.21
N PRO A 157 0.68 -10.33 10.94
CA PRO A 157 0.62 -8.95 11.41
C PRO A 157 1.70 -8.67 12.47
N LEU A 158 2.29 -7.48 12.38
CA LEU A 158 3.19 -7.00 13.42
C LEU A 158 2.41 -6.68 14.71
N LEU A 159 3.04 -6.81 15.87
CA LEU A 159 2.45 -6.41 17.15
C LEU A 159 1.98 -4.95 17.14
N SER A 160 2.69 -4.07 16.41
CA SER A 160 2.30 -2.66 16.23
C SER A 160 0.91 -2.51 15.64
N GLY A 161 0.55 -3.32 14.64
CA GLY A 161 -0.79 -3.32 14.03
C GLY A 161 -1.90 -3.80 14.98
N LEU A 162 -1.56 -4.66 15.95
CA LEU A 162 -2.50 -5.12 16.99
C LEU A 162 -2.74 -4.06 18.07
N LEU A 163 -1.77 -3.19 18.34
CA LEU A 163 -1.91 -2.08 19.29
C LEU A 163 -2.77 -0.93 18.73
N TYR A 164 -2.81 -0.75 17.41
CA TYR A 164 -3.46 0.38 16.74
C TYR A 164 -4.92 0.63 17.22
N PRO A 165 -5.84 -0.36 17.24
CA PRO A 165 -7.21 -0.11 17.69
C PRO A 165 -7.30 0.31 19.16
N GLY A 166 -6.41 -0.22 20.01
CA GLY A 166 -6.32 0.12 21.42
C GLY A 166 -5.91 1.57 21.66
N LEU A 167 -4.93 2.06 20.89
CA LEU A 167 -4.50 3.45 20.99
C LEU A 167 -5.64 4.39 20.56
N GLN A 168 -6.31 4.10 19.44
CA GLN A 168 -7.44 4.93 18.99
C GLN A 168 -8.58 4.96 20.03
N ALA A 169 -8.84 3.87 20.72
CA ALA A 169 -9.80 3.84 21.83
C ALA A 169 -9.34 4.73 23.00
N LEU A 170 -8.07 4.65 23.41
CA LEU A 170 -7.52 5.45 24.51
C LEU A 170 -7.52 6.95 24.19
N ASP A 171 -7.38 7.34 22.92
CA ASP A 171 -7.43 8.74 22.50
C ASP A 171 -8.73 9.43 22.93
N GLU A 172 -9.84 8.72 22.94
CA GLU A 172 -11.15 9.25 23.40
C GLU A 172 -11.10 9.72 24.85
N HIS A 173 -10.38 9.00 25.70
CA HIS A 173 -10.23 9.33 27.11
C HIS A 173 -9.20 10.45 27.30
N HIS A 174 -8.02 10.30 26.72
CA HIS A 174 -6.90 11.22 26.93
C HIS A 174 -7.08 12.59 26.28
N LEU A 175 -7.83 12.67 25.17
CA LEU A 175 -8.25 13.95 24.58
C LEU A 175 -9.42 14.60 25.34
N LYS A 176 -10.01 13.93 26.34
CA LYS A 176 -11.12 14.42 27.17
C LYS A 176 -12.33 14.86 26.36
N VAL A 177 -12.66 14.11 25.32
CA VAL A 177 -13.79 14.37 24.42
C VAL A 177 -15.04 13.57 24.79
N ASP A 178 -16.19 14.00 24.32
CA ASP A 178 -17.47 13.32 24.46
C ASP A 178 -17.74 12.39 23.28
N ALA A 179 -17.18 12.72 22.12
CA ALA A 179 -17.42 12.00 20.87
C ALA A 179 -16.17 11.84 20.03
N GLN A 180 -16.13 10.77 19.24
CA GLN A 180 -15.20 10.58 18.12
C GLN A 180 -15.96 10.63 16.81
N PHE A 181 -15.40 11.31 15.80
CA PHE A 181 -15.90 11.34 14.44
C PHE A 181 -14.91 10.61 13.51
N GLY A 182 -15.42 9.74 12.65
CA GLY A 182 -14.63 8.99 11.68
C GLY A 182 -15.48 8.52 10.50
N GLY A 183 -14.91 7.70 9.62
CA GLY A 183 -15.66 7.00 8.57
C GLY A 183 -16.38 5.77 9.13
N VAL A 184 -17.40 5.26 8.41
CA VAL A 184 -18.11 4.02 8.78
C VAL A 184 -17.19 2.79 8.79
N ASP A 185 -16.06 2.83 8.09
CA ASP A 185 -15.01 1.82 8.12
C ASP A 185 -14.33 1.68 9.50
N GLN A 186 -14.48 2.67 10.38
CA GLN A 186 -13.97 2.63 11.75
C GLN A 186 -14.94 2.02 12.75
N ARG A 187 -16.15 1.61 12.31
CA ARG A 187 -17.20 1.08 13.16
C ARG A 187 -16.74 -0.05 14.10
N LYS A 188 -15.85 -0.92 13.60
CA LYS A 188 -15.31 -2.03 14.41
C LYS A 188 -14.42 -1.54 15.56
N ILE A 189 -13.65 -0.46 15.32
CA ILE A 189 -12.85 0.18 16.38
C ILE A 189 -13.77 0.86 17.39
N PHE A 190 -14.83 1.51 16.96
CA PHE A 190 -15.78 2.17 17.86
C PHE A 190 -16.49 1.18 18.79
N THR A 191 -16.96 0.05 18.26
CA THR A 191 -17.55 -1.02 19.11
C THR A 191 -16.51 -1.67 20.03
N PHE A 192 -15.25 -1.76 19.59
CA PHE A 192 -14.13 -2.18 20.42
C PHE A 192 -13.89 -1.17 21.57
N SER A 193 -13.87 0.15 21.28
CA SER A 193 -13.74 1.20 22.28
C SER A 193 -14.84 1.10 23.35
N GLU A 194 -16.11 0.95 22.95
CA GLU A 194 -17.22 0.81 23.89
C GLU A 194 -17.06 -0.38 24.85
N LYS A 195 -16.56 -1.51 24.32
CA LYS A 195 -16.32 -2.71 25.12
C LYS A 195 -15.18 -2.51 26.12
N TYR A 196 -14.03 -2.11 25.65
CA TYR A 196 -12.79 -2.18 26.43
C TYR A 196 -12.54 -0.96 27.31
N LEU A 197 -12.96 0.25 26.92
CA LEU A 197 -12.86 1.42 27.78
C LEU A 197 -13.71 1.25 29.06
N SER A 198 -14.89 0.63 28.93
CA SER A 198 -15.72 0.32 30.11
C SER A 198 -15.02 -0.64 31.07
N MET A 199 -14.23 -1.60 30.56
CA MET A 199 -13.47 -2.54 31.39
C MET A 199 -12.30 -1.86 32.11
N LEU A 200 -11.79 -0.75 31.56
CA LEU A 200 -10.79 0.10 32.24
C LEU A 200 -11.41 1.07 33.26
N GLY A 201 -12.73 1.12 33.36
CA GLY A 201 -13.46 2.06 34.20
C GLY A 201 -13.68 3.43 33.56
N TYR A 202 -13.49 3.56 32.23
CA TYR A 202 -13.73 4.79 31.49
C TYR A 202 -15.13 4.84 30.91
N GLU A 203 -15.64 6.05 30.73
CA GLU A 203 -16.97 6.24 30.15
C GLU A 203 -16.98 5.91 28.66
N LYS A 204 -18.10 5.36 28.20
CA LYS A 204 -18.39 5.21 26.77
C LYS A 204 -18.50 6.58 26.09
N ARG A 205 -18.03 6.67 24.85
CA ARG A 205 -18.13 7.87 24.03
C ARG A 205 -19.22 7.75 22.98
N ILE A 206 -19.56 8.88 22.38
CA ILE A 206 -20.43 8.95 21.20
C ILE A 206 -19.57 8.73 19.96
N HIS A 207 -20.04 7.92 19.02
CA HIS A 207 -19.34 7.69 17.76
C HIS A 207 -20.18 8.17 16.59
N LEU A 208 -19.64 9.12 15.82
CA LEU A 208 -20.30 9.72 14.67
C LEU A 208 -19.60 9.23 13.40
N MET A 209 -20.34 8.64 12.46
CA MET A 209 -19.76 7.96 11.30
C MET A 209 -20.19 8.59 9.99
N ASN A 210 -19.22 9.08 9.24
CA ASN A 210 -19.41 9.61 7.89
C ASN A 210 -19.53 8.46 6.87
N PRO A 211 -20.34 8.62 5.81
CA PRO A 211 -20.35 7.65 4.71
C PRO A 211 -18.99 7.56 4.02
N MET A 212 -18.70 6.39 3.47
CA MET A 212 -17.52 6.21 2.61
C MET A 212 -17.79 6.79 1.22
N ILE A 213 -16.82 7.53 0.70
CA ILE A 213 -16.84 7.99 -0.69
C ILE A 213 -16.07 6.98 -1.53
N PRO A 214 -16.69 6.38 -2.56
CA PRO A 214 -15.99 5.52 -3.50
C PRO A 214 -14.83 6.26 -4.18
N GLY A 215 -13.75 5.53 -4.48
CA GLY A 215 -12.66 6.04 -5.29
C GLY A 215 -13.06 6.20 -6.76
N LEU A 216 -12.20 6.81 -7.55
CA LEU A 216 -12.45 7.02 -9.00
C LEU A 216 -12.59 5.69 -9.78
N THR A 217 -12.07 4.59 -9.26
CA THR A 217 -12.15 3.26 -9.89
C THR A 217 -13.37 2.44 -9.46
N GLY A 218 -14.31 3.03 -8.70
CA GLY A 218 -15.47 2.34 -8.15
C GLY A 218 -15.23 1.58 -6.84
N ALA A 219 -13.97 1.36 -6.44
CA ALA A 219 -13.59 0.77 -5.17
C ALA A 219 -13.35 1.85 -4.09
N LYS A 220 -13.05 1.43 -2.84
CA LYS A 220 -12.66 2.35 -1.76
C LYS A 220 -11.48 3.22 -2.21
N MET A 221 -11.58 4.54 -2.01
CA MET A 221 -10.48 5.47 -2.28
C MET A 221 -9.30 5.18 -1.35
N SER A 222 -8.16 4.84 -1.94
CA SER A 222 -6.95 4.44 -1.19
C SER A 222 -5.84 5.46 -1.36
N SER A 223 -5.22 5.86 -0.25
CA SER A 223 -4.04 6.74 -0.29
C SER A 223 -2.81 6.08 -0.92
N SER A 224 -2.80 4.76 -1.11
CA SER A 224 -1.70 4.00 -1.72
C SER A 224 -1.86 3.75 -3.23
N GLU A 225 -3.08 3.93 -3.79
CA GLU A 225 -3.37 3.71 -5.22
C GLU A 225 -3.55 5.04 -5.94
N GLU A 226 -2.60 5.41 -6.80
CA GLU A 226 -2.60 6.72 -7.46
C GLU A 226 -3.76 6.92 -8.45
N ASP A 227 -4.18 5.89 -9.15
CA ASP A 227 -5.29 5.97 -10.12
C ASP A 227 -6.68 6.01 -9.44
N SER A 228 -6.80 5.62 -8.18
CA SER A 228 -8.06 5.63 -7.43
C SER A 228 -8.41 6.99 -6.81
N LYS A 229 -7.46 7.95 -6.80
CA LYS A 229 -7.59 9.22 -6.07
C LYS A 229 -7.03 10.42 -6.86
N ILE A 230 -7.53 11.61 -6.52
CA ILE A 230 -6.93 12.89 -6.91
C ILE A 230 -6.24 13.48 -5.70
N ASP A 231 -4.92 13.71 -5.78
CA ASP A 231 -4.15 14.36 -4.72
C ASP A 231 -4.50 15.86 -4.68
N LEU A 232 -4.41 16.46 -3.49
CA LEU A 232 -4.79 17.87 -3.30
C LEU A 232 -3.84 18.86 -4.02
N LEU A 233 -2.66 18.42 -4.39
CA LEU A 233 -1.69 19.19 -5.17
C LEU A 233 -1.59 18.75 -6.64
N ASP A 234 -2.46 17.86 -7.12
CA ASP A 234 -2.51 17.50 -8.53
C ASP A 234 -2.82 18.73 -9.40
N ASN A 235 -2.05 18.95 -10.46
CA ASN A 235 -2.32 20.04 -11.40
C ASN A 235 -3.58 19.75 -12.25
N PRO A 236 -4.17 20.75 -12.92
CA PRO A 236 -5.40 20.58 -13.70
C PRO A 236 -5.31 19.46 -14.76
N ALA A 237 -4.16 19.30 -15.41
CA ALA A 237 -3.97 18.24 -16.40
C ALA A 237 -3.99 16.84 -15.77
N ALA A 238 -3.43 16.67 -14.58
CA ALA A 238 -3.48 15.42 -13.82
C ALA A 238 -4.91 15.10 -13.36
N VAL A 239 -5.65 16.09 -12.85
CA VAL A 239 -7.08 15.96 -12.48
C VAL A 239 -7.90 15.49 -13.67
N LYS A 240 -7.76 16.15 -14.82
CA LYS A 240 -8.44 15.76 -16.07
C LYS A 240 -8.13 14.33 -16.49
N LYS A 241 -6.84 13.95 -16.47
CA LYS A 241 -6.40 12.60 -16.83
C LYS A 241 -7.01 11.53 -15.90
N LYS A 242 -7.05 11.78 -14.59
CA LYS A 242 -7.61 10.86 -13.60
C LYS A 242 -9.13 10.74 -13.74
N LEU A 243 -9.86 11.86 -13.90
CA LEU A 243 -11.31 11.84 -14.14
C LEU A 243 -11.68 11.14 -15.44
N LYS A 244 -10.88 11.29 -16.51
CA LYS A 244 -11.13 10.56 -17.77
C LYS A 244 -11.15 9.05 -17.56
N LYS A 245 -10.26 8.53 -16.69
CA LYS A 245 -10.17 7.09 -16.34
C LYS A 245 -11.19 6.65 -15.30
N ALA A 246 -11.86 7.58 -14.60
CA ALA A 246 -12.78 7.25 -13.52
C ALA A 246 -13.92 6.34 -14.00
N PHE A 247 -14.32 5.39 -13.16
CA PHE A 247 -15.49 4.55 -13.39
C PHE A 247 -16.75 5.42 -13.35
N CYS A 248 -17.50 5.45 -14.44
CA CYS A 248 -18.73 6.22 -14.58
C CYS A 248 -19.46 5.72 -15.83
N GLU A 249 -20.25 4.66 -15.69
CA GLU A 249 -21.03 4.08 -16.76
C GLU A 249 -22.35 4.81 -16.95
N PRO A 250 -22.89 4.90 -18.18
CA PRO A 250 -24.17 5.57 -18.45
C PRO A 250 -25.31 4.98 -17.62
N GLY A 251 -26.03 5.83 -16.88
CA GLY A 251 -27.16 5.45 -16.03
C GLY A 251 -26.81 4.69 -14.74
N ASN A 252 -25.55 4.33 -14.53
CA ASN A 252 -25.11 3.63 -13.32
C ASN A 252 -24.81 4.61 -12.19
N ILE A 253 -25.66 4.64 -11.17
CA ILE A 253 -25.49 5.47 -9.96
C ILE A 253 -24.77 4.72 -8.81
N THR A 254 -24.61 3.39 -8.92
CA THR A 254 -24.00 2.57 -7.87
C THR A 254 -22.48 2.58 -8.01
N ASP A 255 -21.77 2.71 -6.89
CA ASP A 255 -20.29 2.75 -6.83
C ASP A 255 -19.65 3.79 -7.77
N ASN A 256 -20.41 4.81 -8.15
CA ASN A 256 -19.97 5.89 -9.03
C ASN A 256 -19.27 6.99 -8.23
N GLY A 257 -17.94 6.96 -8.21
CA GLY A 257 -17.12 7.93 -7.48
C GLY A 257 -17.31 9.39 -7.93
N VAL A 258 -17.68 9.62 -9.20
CA VAL A 258 -17.92 10.97 -9.75
C VAL A 258 -19.22 11.57 -9.17
N LEU A 259 -20.30 10.78 -9.13
CA LEU A 259 -21.57 11.19 -8.50
C LEU A 259 -21.41 11.34 -6.98
N ALA A 260 -20.75 10.37 -6.34
CA ALA A 260 -20.53 10.42 -4.88
C ALA A 260 -19.73 11.67 -4.48
N PHE A 261 -18.71 12.04 -5.26
CA PHE A 261 -17.97 13.28 -5.04
C PHE A 261 -18.86 14.52 -5.24
N SER A 262 -19.71 14.53 -6.24
CA SER A 262 -20.69 15.59 -6.45
C SER A 262 -21.59 15.75 -5.21
N LYS A 263 -22.16 14.65 -4.71
CA LYS A 263 -23.06 14.61 -3.54
C LYS A 263 -22.41 15.11 -2.26
N HIS A 264 -21.23 14.56 -1.94
CA HIS A 264 -20.63 14.74 -0.63
C HIS A 264 -19.63 15.90 -0.54
N VAL A 265 -19.21 16.45 -1.69
CA VAL A 265 -18.21 17.52 -1.74
C VAL A 265 -18.71 18.74 -2.49
N ILE A 266 -19.22 18.59 -3.74
CA ILE A 266 -19.55 19.75 -4.57
C ILE A 266 -20.85 20.43 -4.11
N PHE A 267 -21.96 19.68 -4.00
CA PHE A 267 -23.24 20.28 -3.59
C PHE A 267 -23.20 20.91 -2.19
N PRO A 268 -22.48 20.38 -1.19
CA PRO A 268 -22.33 21.06 0.11
C PRO A 268 -21.59 22.41 0.05
N LEU A 269 -20.87 22.73 -1.04
CA LEU A 269 -20.22 24.03 -1.24
C LEU A 269 -21.20 25.13 -1.64
N PHE A 270 -22.31 24.76 -2.26
CA PHE A 270 -23.20 25.73 -2.87
C PHE A 270 -23.93 26.56 -1.82
N LYS A 271 -24.00 27.84 -2.07
CA LYS A 271 -24.91 28.76 -1.40
C LYS A 271 -26.28 28.72 -2.09
N ASP A 272 -27.28 29.36 -1.49
CA ASP A 272 -28.68 29.23 -1.91
C ASP A 272 -28.93 29.51 -3.40
N ASP A 273 -28.09 30.34 -4.06
CA ASP A 273 -28.23 30.70 -5.48
C ASP A 273 -27.23 29.96 -6.41
N GLU A 274 -26.38 29.13 -5.89
CA GLU A 274 -25.40 28.37 -6.72
C GLU A 274 -26.01 27.07 -7.27
N VAL A 275 -25.70 26.77 -8.53
CA VAL A 275 -26.18 25.55 -9.23
C VAL A 275 -25.01 24.75 -9.82
N PHE A 276 -25.21 23.47 -9.94
CA PHE A 276 -24.28 22.58 -10.65
C PHE A 276 -24.55 22.67 -12.15
N ASN A 277 -23.60 23.23 -12.89
CA ASN A 277 -23.71 23.39 -14.34
C ASN A 277 -23.00 22.26 -15.08
N VAL A 278 -23.70 21.64 -16.02
CA VAL A 278 -23.16 20.69 -16.99
C VAL A 278 -23.24 21.32 -18.37
N SER A 279 -22.08 21.68 -18.92
CA SER A 279 -22.00 22.26 -20.27
C SER A 279 -22.03 21.18 -21.34
N ARG A 280 -22.95 21.35 -22.31
CA ARG A 280 -23.15 20.44 -23.44
C ARG A 280 -23.33 21.23 -24.72
N THR A 281 -23.02 20.61 -25.86
CA THR A 281 -23.30 21.22 -27.16
C THR A 281 -24.79 21.25 -27.45
N ALA A 282 -25.23 22.16 -28.32
CA ALA A 282 -26.64 22.29 -28.72
C ALA A 282 -27.21 20.97 -29.30
N GLU A 283 -26.38 20.16 -29.94
CA GLU A 283 -26.71 18.84 -30.46
C GLU A 283 -27.19 17.86 -29.38
N PHE A 284 -26.69 18.02 -28.14
CA PHE A 284 -27.06 17.22 -26.97
C PHE A 284 -28.01 17.96 -26.01
N GLY A 285 -28.76 18.93 -26.51
CA GLY A 285 -29.79 19.65 -25.76
C GLY A 285 -29.27 20.89 -25.02
N GLY A 286 -28.01 21.30 -25.21
CA GLY A 286 -27.45 22.49 -24.56
C GLY A 286 -27.15 22.30 -23.07
N ASP A 287 -26.71 23.37 -22.41
CA ASP A 287 -26.36 23.38 -21.00
C ASP A 287 -27.54 23.03 -20.09
N ILE A 288 -27.29 22.32 -19.00
CA ILE A 288 -28.27 21.95 -17.99
C ILE A 288 -27.71 22.24 -16.59
N SER A 289 -28.59 22.67 -15.68
CA SER A 289 -28.20 23.08 -14.33
C SER A 289 -29.06 22.43 -13.26
N PHE A 290 -28.45 22.10 -12.13
CA PHE A 290 -29.09 21.43 -11.01
C PHE A 290 -28.86 22.19 -9.72
N SER A 291 -29.93 22.51 -8.98
CA SER A 291 -29.86 23.10 -7.65
C SER A 291 -29.77 22.05 -6.53
N LYS A 292 -30.17 20.81 -6.82
CA LYS A 292 -30.14 19.68 -5.89
C LYS A 292 -29.42 18.50 -6.49
N TYR A 293 -28.72 17.75 -5.63
CA TYR A 293 -28.03 16.52 -6.04
C TYR A 293 -28.99 15.45 -6.57
N GLU A 294 -30.15 15.30 -5.95
CA GLU A 294 -31.15 14.30 -6.32
C GLU A 294 -31.61 14.47 -7.77
N ASP A 295 -31.73 15.71 -8.24
CA ASP A 295 -32.10 16.00 -9.63
C ASP A 295 -30.97 15.63 -10.60
N LEU A 296 -29.72 15.89 -10.23
CA LEU A 296 -28.54 15.47 -11.00
C LEU A 296 -28.46 13.94 -11.08
N GLU A 297 -28.66 13.25 -9.96
CA GLU A 297 -28.63 11.77 -9.88
C GLU A 297 -29.72 11.15 -10.74
N ALA A 298 -30.96 11.69 -10.68
CA ALA A 298 -32.09 11.25 -11.48
C ALA A 298 -31.84 11.44 -13.00
N ALA A 299 -31.34 12.61 -13.40
CA ALA A 299 -31.00 12.91 -14.79
C ALA A 299 -29.89 11.99 -15.31
N PHE A 300 -28.90 11.65 -14.47
CA PHE A 300 -27.84 10.71 -14.84
C PHE A 300 -28.38 9.27 -14.93
N ALA A 301 -29.22 8.84 -14.00
CA ALA A 301 -29.87 7.52 -14.01
C ALA A 301 -30.74 7.34 -15.27
N ASN A 302 -31.44 8.39 -15.70
CA ASN A 302 -32.25 8.42 -16.92
C ASN A 302 -31.42 8.54 -18.22
N GLN A 303 -30.06 8.60 -18.11
CA GLN A 303 -29.14 8.79 -19.24
C GLN A 303 -29.31 10.14 -19.98
N GLU A 304 -29.88 11.15 -19.32
CA GLU A 304 -30.01 12.50 -19.84
C GLU A 304 -28.66 13.25 -19.84
N ILE A 305 -27.68 12.75 -19.05
CA ILE A 305 -26.33 13.28 -18.94
C ILE A 305 -25.33 12.20 -19.34
N HIS A 306 -24.51 12.49 -20.34
CA HIS A 306 -23.43 11.61 -20.73
C HIS A 306 -22.30 11.61 -19.67
N PRO A 307 -21.68 10.44 -19.35
CA PRO A 307 -20.59 10.36 -18.38
C PRO A 307 -19.43 11.33 -18.63
N GLY A 308 -19.11 11.62 -19.90
CA GLY A 308 -18.09 12.58 -20.27
C GLY A 308 -18.42 14.01 -19.83
N ASP A 309 -19.68 14.42 -20.00
CA ASP A 309 -20.14 15.76 -19.63
C ASP A 309 -20.18 15.93 -18.12
N LEU A 310 -20.63 14.91 -17.38
CA LEU A 310 -20.57 14.89 -15.92
C LEU A 310 -19.13 15.00 -15.42
N LYS A 311 -18.19 14.22 -15.99
CA LYS A 311 -16.77 14.28 -15.63
C LYS A 311 -16.15 15.66 -15.90
N ASN A 312 -16.48 16.27 -17.02
CA ASN A 312 -16.01 17.60 -17.37
C ASN A 312 -16.55 18.66 -16.39
N ALA A 313 -17.84 18.58 -16.03
CA ALA A 313 -18.42 19.46 -15.02
C ALA A 313 -17.73 19.30 -13.67
N VAL A 314 -17.56 18.07 -13.19
CA VAL A 314 -16.88 17.76 -11.91
C VAL A 314 -15.43 18.24 -11.93
N GLU A 315 -14.72 18.15 -13.06
CA GLU A 315 -13.35 18.67 -13.21
C GLU A 315 -13.26 20.15 -12.85
N VAL A 316 -14.22 20.96 -13.30
CA VAL A 316 -14.27 22.41 -13.03
C VAL A 316 -14.36 22.66 -11.52
N TYR A 317 -15.30 22.00 -10.84
CA TYR A 317 -15.50 22.18 -9.40
C TYR A 317 -14.33 21.65 -8.56
N ILE A 318 -13.73 20.51 -8.93
CA ILE A 318 -12.52 20.00 -8.27
C ILE A 318 -11.38 21.02 -8.41
N ASN A 319 -11.13 21.54 -9.60
CA ASN A 319 -10.07 22.53 -9.80
C ASN A 319 -10.34 23.81 -9.00
N ARG A 320 -11.57 24.30 -8.94
CA ARG A 320 -11.98 25.46 -8.09
C ARG A 320 -11.62 25.22 -6.61
N LEU A 321 -11.81 24.01 -6.09
CA LEU A 321 -11.45 23.65 -4.71
C LEU A 321 -9.93 23.55 -4.49
N LEU A 322 -9.21 23.00 -5.46
CA LEU A 322 -7.78 22.73 -5.34
C LEU A 322 -6.91 23.97 -5.62
N ASP A 323 -7.37 24.92 -6.43
CA ASP A 323 -6.58 26.09 -6.82
C ASP A 323 -6.06 26.93 -5.65
N PRO A 324 -6.85 27.23 -4.59
CA PRO A 324 -6.34 27.95 -3.42
C PRO A 324 -5.23 27.17 -2.70
N ILE A 325 -5.38 25.85 -2.60
CA ILE A 325 -4.42 24.95 -1.94
C ILE A 325 -3.12 24.89 -2.74
N ARG A 326 -3.22 24.68 -4.06
CA ARG A 326 -2.06 24.68 -4.97
C ARG A 326 -1.29 25.99 -4.87
N LYS A 327 -1.99 27.12 -4.95
CA LYS A 327 -1.40 28.45 -4.87
C LYS A 327 -0.66 28.67 -3.55
N GLU A 328 -1.20 28.23 -2.41
CA GLU A 328 -0.55 28.33 -1.11
C GLU A 328 0.78 27.53 -1.10
N PHE A 329 0.78 26.30 -1.65
CA PHE A 329 1.97 25.44 -1.72
C PHE A 329 2.99 25.88 -2.78
N GLU A 330 2.56 26.50 -3.87
CA GLU A 330 3.45 26.99 -4.92
C GLU A 330 4.18 28.28 -4.51
N THR A 331 3.47 29.19 -3.85
CA THR A 331 4.02 30.50 -3.45
C THR A 331 4.83 30.44 -2.16
N ASN A 332 4.58 29.46 -1.28
CA ASN A 332 5.30 29.30 -0.03
C ASN A 332 6.44 28.29 -0.20
N LEU A 333 7.68 28.77 -0.29
CA LEU A 333 8.89 27.94 -0.47
C LEU A 333 9.07 26.90 0.64
N LYS A 334 8.66 27.19 1.88
CA LYS A 334 8.73 26.23 3.00
C LYS A 334 7.77 25.07 2.77
N LEU A 335 6.51 25.35 2.38
CA LEU A 335 5.51 24.32 2.09
C LEU A 335 5.89 23.49 0.86
N LYS A 336 6.42 24.12 -0.18
CA LYS A 336 6.92 23.42 -1.38
C LYS A 336 8.06 22.47 -1.03
N SER A 337 9.03 22.90 -0.23
CA SER A 337 10.11 22.07 0.29
C SER A 337 9.60 20.94 1.18
N LEU A 338 8.64 21.24 2.07
CA LEU A 338 8.02 20.25 2.96
C LEU A 338 7.31 19.15 2.16
N ALA A 339 6.51 19.48 1.15
CA ALA A 339 5.82 18.51 0.31
C ALA A 339 6.79 17.52 -0.37
N SER A 340 7.90 18.02 -0.91
CA SER A 340 8.92 17.17 -1.55
C SER A 340 9.71 16.30 -0.58
N LYS A 341 9.93 16.76 0.67
CA LYS A 341 10.65 16.02 1.70
C LYS A 341 9.76 14.97 2.40
N ALA A 342 8.50 15.31 2.69
CA ALA A 342 7.53 14.39 3.30
C ALA A 342 7.19 13.21 2.37
N TYR A 343 7.11 13.48 1.08
CA TYR A 343 6.85 12.51 0.02
C TYR A 343 7.90 12.66 -1.09
N PRO A 344 9.15 12.25 -0.83
CA PRO A 344 10.17 12.29 -1.87
C PRO A 344 9.65 11.51 -3.08
N PRO A 345 9.90 11.99 -4.32
CA PRO A 345 9.54 11.24 -5.50
C PRO A 345 10.09 9.83 -5.30
N GLN A 346 9.21 8.85 -5.26
CA GLN A 346 9.67 7.48 -5.30
C GLN A 346 10.55 7.44 -6.56
N LYS A 347 11.85 7.13 -6.37
CA LYS A 347 12.64 6.65 -7.51
C LYS A 347 11.68 5.69 -8.19
N GLN A 348 11.27 6.01 -9.41
CA GLN A 348 10.32 5.18 -10.15
C GLN A 348 10.71 3.75 -9.81
N LYS A 349 9.82 3.01 -9.14
CA LYS A 349 9.92 1.56 -9.20
C LYS A 349 9.92 1.35 -10.70
N THR A 350 11.09 1.15 -11.27
CA THR A 350 11.20 0.49 -12.56
C THR A 350 10.16 -0.61 -12.45
N ALA A 351 9.16 -0.57 -13.31
CA ALA A 351 8.04 -1.52 -13.32
C ALA A 351 8.60 -2.83 -12.80
N GLU A 352 8.00 -3.44 -11.77
CA GLU A 352 8.58 -4.68 -11.24
C GLU A 352 8.79 -5.53 -12.47
N VAL A 353 10.04 -5.63 -12.90
CA VAL A 353 10.39 -6.41 -14.07
C VAL A 353 9.92 -7.78 -13.68
N GLU A 354 8.94 -8.27 -14.38
CA GLU A 354 8.31 -9.55 -14.11
C GLU A 354 9.41 -10.56 -13.78
N ILE A 355 9.24 -11.32 -12.72
CA ILE A 355 10.26 -12.29 -12.32
C ILE A 355 10.09 -13.49 -13.22
N THR A 356 10.71 -13.39 -14.40
CA THR A 356 10.74 -14.42 -15.41
C THR A 356 12.06 -15.18 -15.35
N PRO A 357 12.10 -16.45 -15.73
CA PRO A 357 13.32 -17.25 -15.70
C PRO A 357 14.39 -16.76 -16.68
N SER A 358 14.03 -15.98 -17.70
CA SER A 358 15.00 -15.34 -18.62
C SER A 358 15.98 -14.37 -17.94
N ARG A 359 15.70 -13.95 -16.70
CA ARG A 359 16.61 -13.13 -15.89
C ARG A 359 17.82 -13.90 -15.35
N LEU A 360 17.76 -15.24 -15.35
CA LEU A 360 18.87 -16.08 -14.95
C LEU A 360 19.89 -16.21 -16.09
N ASP A 361 21.17 -16.04 -15.78
CA ASP A 361 22.27 -16.36 -16.69
C ASP A 361 22.76 -17.77 -16.39
N ILE A 362 22.18 -18.75 -17.07
CA ILE A 362 22.54 -20.16 -16.93
C ILE A 362 23.42 -20.54 -18.12
N ARG A 363 24.56 -21.14 -17.83
CA ARG A 363 25.54 -21.51 -18.87
C ARG A 363 26.10 -22.92 -18.65
N VAL A 364 26.57 -23.50 -19.73
CA VAL A 364 27.41 -24.70 -19.68
C VAL A 364 28.82 -24.32 -19.22
N GLY A 365 29.37 -25.04 -18.27
CA GLY A 365 30.72 -24.86 -17.79
C GLY A 365 31.52 -26.16 -17.84
N LYS A 366 32.86 -26.05 -17.97
CA LYS A 366 33.78 -27.18 -17.82
C LYS A 366 34.65 -27.00 -16.59
N ILE A 367 34.65 -27.93 -15.69
CA ILE A 367 35.55 -27.95 -14.54
C ILE A 367 36.94 -28.28 -15.03
N ILE A 368 37.87 -27.32 -14.95
CA ILE A 368 39.25 -27.50 -15.41
C ILE A 368 40.24 -27.78 -14.26
N GLU A 369 39.85 -27.41 -13.04
CA GLU A 369 40.61 -27.73 -11.83
C GLU A 369 39.61 -27.86 -10.69
N VAL A 370 39.78 -28.88 -9.82
CA VAL A 370 38.98 -29.07 -8.61
C VAL A 370 39.87 -29.54 -7.48
N LYS A 371 39.64 -29.00 -6.29
CA LYS A 371 40.32 -29.45 -5.05
C LYS A 371 39.39 -29.29 -3.85
N LYS A 372 39.66 -30.04 -2.79
CA LYS A 372 38.93 -29.86 -1.52
C LYS A 372 39.25 -28.50 -0.94
N HIS A 373 38.24 -27.91 -0.32
CA HIS A 373 38.39 -26.62 0.37
C HIS A 373 39.33 -26.80 1.58
N PRO A 374 40.30 -25.90 1.81
CA PRO A 374 41.28 -26.07 2.92
C PRO A 374 40.64 -26.08 4.30
N ASP A 375 39.59 -25.28 4.50
CA ASP A 375 38.94 -25.08 5.83
C ASP A 375 37.50 -25.65 5.90
N ALA A 376 37.08 -26.48 4.93
CA ALA A 376 35.74 -27.05 4.91
C ALA A 376 35.67 -28.42 4.23
N ASN A 377 35.54 -29.48 5.02
CA ASN A 377 35.59 -30.87 4.54
C ASN A 377 34.48 -31.30 3.56
N SER A 378 33.38 -30.54 3.50
CA SER A 378 32.23 -30.82 2.61
C SER A 378 32.25 -30.03 1.31
N LEU A 379 33.22 -29.12 1.11
CA LEU A 379 33.26 -28.22 -0.03
C LEU A 379 34.39 -28.56 -1.01
N TYR A 380 34.08 -28.41 -2.31
CA TYR A 380 35.07 -28.30 -3.38
C TYR A 380 35.30 -26.83 -3.73
N VAL A 381 36.52 -26.52 -4.17
CA VAL A 381 36.89 -25.28 -4.84
C VAL A 381 37.21 -25.64 -6.28
N GLU A 382 36.45 -25.06 -7.20
CA GLU A 382 36.47 -25.41 -8.61
C GLU A 382 36.91 -24.19 -9.44
N LYS A 383 37.71 -24.44 -10.48
CA LYS A 383 37.95 -23.52 -11.58
C LYS A 383 37.10 -23.97 -12.76
N ILE A 384 36.09 -23.22 -13.10
CA ILE A 384 35.13 -23.56 -14.15
C ILE A 384 35.28 -22.61 -15.31
N ASP A 385 35.57 -23.14 -16.48
CA ASP A 385 35.57 -22.43 -17.74
C ASP A 385 34.12 -22.22 -18.22
N LEU A 386 33.71 -20.96 -18.35
CA LEU A 386 32.40 -20.52 -18.85
C LEU A 386 32.51 -19.83 -20.22
N GLY A 387 33.62 -20.02 -20.95
CA GLY A 387 33.88 -19.36 -22.24
C GLY A 387 34.08 -17.84 -22.15
N GLU A 388 34.48 -17.33 -21.00
CA GLU A 388 34.65 -15.91 -20.72
C GLU A 388 36.08 -15.43 -21.05
N SER A 389 36.22 -14.23 -21.62
CA SER A 389 37.51 -13.64 -21.94
C SER A 389 38.43 -13.41 -20.72
N ASN A 390 37.83 -13.27 -19.54
CA ASN A 390 38.54 -13.05 -18.27
C ASN A 390 39.08 -14.34 -17.64
N GLY A 391 38.88 -15.49 -18.30
CA GLY A 391 39.30 -16.79 -17.83
C GLY A 391 38.34 -17.49 -16.88
N PRO A 392 38.72 -18.64 -16.32
CA PRO A 392 37.84 -19.50 -15.53
C PRO A 392 37.42 -18.85 -14.22
N ARG A 393 36.15 -19.02 -13.84
CA ARG A 393 35.65 -18.56 -12.54
C ARG A 393 35.99 -19.52 -11.41
N THR A 394 36.24 -18.96 -10.22
CA THR A 394 36.26 -19.73 -8.98
C THR A 394 34.85 -19.93 -8.49
N ILE A 395 34.42 -21.18 -8.34
CA ILE A 395 33.11 -21.55 -7.77
C ILE A 395 33.36 -22.53 -6.63
N VAL A 396 32.56 -22.42 -5.57
CA VAL A 396 32.64 -23.30 -4.41
C VAL A 396 31.33 -24.07 -4.30
N SER A 397 31.41 -25.42 -4.25
CA SER A 397 30.23 -26.28 -4.21
C SER A 397 30.26 -27.26 -3.04
N GLY A 398 29.09 -27.64 -2.54
CA GLY A 398 28.91 -28.58 -1.43
C GLY A 398 28.88 -30.05 -1.88
N LEU A 399 29.73 -30.47 -2.82
CA LEU A 399 29.62 -31.77 -3.50
C LEU A 399 30.57 -32.86 -3.01
N VAL A 400 31.49 -32.58 -2.06
CA VAL A 400 32.51 -33.56 -1.59
C VAL A 400 31.90 -34.89 -1.11
N ASN A 401 30.75 -34.83 -0.45
CA ASN A 401 30.09 -36.00 0.11
C ASN A 401 29.22 -36.77 -0.90
N PHE A 402 29.05 -36.25 -2.12
CA PHE A 402 28.11 -36.78 -3.11
C PHE A 402 28.78 -37.22 -4.40
N VAL A 403 29.83 -36.50 -4.82
CA VAL A 403 30.55 -36.78 -6.07
C VAL A 403 32.04 -36.90 -5.79
N PRO A 404 32.68 -38.04 -6.11
CA PRO A 404 34.14 -38.22 -5.96
C PRO A 404 34.95 -37.19 -6.77
N LEU A 405 36.12 -36.82 -6.26
CA LEU A 405 36.99 -35.83 -6.88
C LEU A 405 37.31 -36.12 -8.36
N ASN A 406 37.64 -37.40 -8.64
CA ASN A 406 37.98 -37.85 -10.00
C ASN A 406 36.81 -37.76 -10.99
N GLU A 407 35.58 -37.75 -10.50
CA GLU A 407 34.37 -37.54 -11.34
C GLU A 407 34.03 -36.06 -11.54
N MET A 408 34.61 -35.21 -10.74
CA MET A 408 34.49 -33.75 -10.91
C MET A 408 35.50 -33.20 -11.92
N GLU A 409 36.66 -33.80 -12.06
CA GLU A 409 37.68 -33.34 -13.01
C GLU A 409 37.22 -33.48 -14.46
N ASN A 410 37.38 -32.41 -15.23
CA ASN A 410 36.97 -32.30 -16.64
C ASN A 410 35.45 -32.45 -16.89
N ARG A 411 34.62 -32.47 -15.84
CA ARG A 411 33.16 -32.62 -15.94
C ARG A 411 32.54 -31.37 -16.56
N MET A 412 31.58 -31.61 -17.47
CA MET A 412 30.69 -30.58 -17.98
C MET A 412 29.55 -30.42 -16.97
N VAL A 413 29.26 -29.17 -16.59
CA VAL A 413 28.26 -28.80 -15.57
C VAL A 413 27.39 -27.66 -16.04
N VAL A 414 26.29 -27.46 -15.35
CA VAL A 414 25.37 -26.35 -15.54
C VAL A 414 25.57 -25.31 -14.44
N VAL A 415 25.84 -24.07 -14.78
CA VAL A 415 26.21 -23.02 -13.83
C VAL A 415 25.28 -21.83 -13.93
N LEU A 416 24.74 -21.39 -12.80
CA LEU A 416 24.10 -20.08 -12.65
C LEU A 416 25.20 -19.04 -12.42
N ALA A 417 25.41 -18.17 -13.44
CA ALA A 417 26.59 -17.32 -13.55
C ALA A 417 26.37 -15.88 -13.05
N ASN A 418 25.13 -15.43 -12.85
CA ASN A 418 24.83 -14.05 -12.47
C ASN A 418 24.39 -13.85 -11.01
N LEU A 419 24.71 -14.78 -10.13
CA LEU A 419 24.60 -14.55 -8.69
C LEU A 419 25.63 -13.52 -8.21
N LYS A 420 25.26 -12.72 -7.22
CA LYS A 420 26.22 -11.87 -6.52
C LYS A 420 27.28 -12.76 -5.86
N PRO A 421 28.59 -12.48 -6.04
CA PRO A 421 29.65 -13.27 -5.42
C PRO A 421 29.45 -13.43 -3.90
N ALA A 422 29.63 -14.65 -3.41
CA ALA A 422 29.46 -15.01 -2.00
C ALA A 422 30.78 -15.55 -1.42
N ASN A 423 31.13 -15.13 -0.20
CA ASN A 423 32.28 -15.67 0.50
C ASN A 423 31.89 -16.96 1.25
N LEU A 424 32.46 -18.07 0.86
CA LEU A 424 32.25 -19.39 1.48
C LEU A 424 33.53 -19.81 2.20
N ARG A 425 33.56 -19.68 3.53
CA ARG A 425 34.71 -20.01 4.37
C ARG A 425 36.04 -19.41 3.91
N GLY A 426 36.02 -18.11 3.52
CA GLY A 426 37.22 -17.37 3.10
C GLY A 426 37.49 -17.35 1.58
N ILE A 427 36.80 -18.19 0.79
CA ILE A 427 36.93 -18.22 -0.67
C ILE A 427 35.71 -17.61 -1.33
N SER A 428 35.93 -16.67 -2.27
CA SER A 428 34.84 -16.01 -3.03
C SER A 428 34.35 -16.92 -4.15
N SER A 429 33.07 -17.31 -4.12
CA SER A 429 32.39 -18.06 -5.17
C SER A 429 31.69 -17.11 -6.12
N HIS A 430 31.94 -17.25 -7.43
CA HIS A 430 31.43 -16.38 -8.50
C HIS A 430 30.38 -17.07 -9.38
N GLY A 431 29.55 -17.92 -8.79
CA GLY A 431 28.50 -18.67 -9.45
C GLY A 431 28.07 -19.86 -8.60
N MET A 432 27.16 -20.66 -9.13
CA MET A 432 26.64 -21.87 -8.47
C MET A 432 26.44 -22.99 -9.48
N VAL A 433 26.98 -24.17 -9.19
CA VAL A 433 26.70 -25.40 -9.96
C VAL A 433 25.27 -25.84 -9.64
N LEU A 434 24.42 -25.98 -10.65
CA LEU A 434 23.05 -26.45 -10.49
C LEU A 434 23.01 -27.98 -10.37
N CYS A 435 22.38 -28.46 -9.31
CA CYS A 435 22.28 -29.87 -8.99
C CYS A 435 20.84 -30.29 -8.70
N ALA A 436 20.47 -31.47 -9.12
CA ALA A 436 19.30 -32.17 -8.62
C ALA A 436 19.56 -32.64 -7.19
N SER A 437 18.61 -32.51 -6.28
CA SER A 437 18.80 -32.95 -4.89
C SER A 437 17.56 -33.57 -4.27
N VAL A 438 17.76 -34.58 -3.44
CA VAL A 438 16.76 -35.21 -2.57
C VAL A 438 17.29 -35.28 -1.15
N GLU A 439 16.44 -35.00 -0.16
CA GLU A 439 16.84 -34.96 1.25
C GLU A 439 16.51 -36.28 1.98
N GLU A 440 15.40 -36.91 1.64
CA GLU A 440 14.90 -38.16 2.29
C GLU A 440 14.70 -39.28 1.29
N PRO A 441 14.85 -40.57 1.66
CA PRO A 441 15.30 -41.07 2.98
C PRO A 441 16.82 -40.95 3.23
N VAL A 442 17.60 -40.70 2.19
CA VAL A 442 19.04 -40.43 2.24
C VAL A 442 19.33 -39.28 1.31
N LYS A 443 20.06 -38.29 1.79
CA LYS A 443 20.44 -37.13 0.98
C LYS A 443 21.29 -37.53 -0.21
N GLN A 444 20.85 -37.18 -1.41
CA GLN A 444 21.58 -37.35 -2.66
C GLN A 444 21.62 -36.05 -3.42
N VAL A 445 22.75 -35.76 -4.04
CA VAL A 445 22.94 -34.53 -4.85
C VAL A 445 23.70 -34.94 -6.11
N GLU A 446 23.16 -34.58 -7.26
CA GLU A 446 23.71 -34.89 -8.57
C GLU A 446 23.81 -33.66 -9.44
N PRO A 447 25.00 -33.26 -9.94
CA PRO A 447 25.13 -32.13 -10.87
C PRO A 447 24.40 -32.40 -12.17
N LEU A 448 23.68 -31.40 -12.66
CA LEU A 448 23.00 -31.46 -13.96
C LEU A 448 24.02 -31.67 -15.09
N ARG A 449 23.63 -32.42 -16.10
CA ARG A 449 24.45 -32.74 -17.26
C ARG A 449 23.92 -32.06 -18.54
N PRO A 450 24.73 -31.22 -19.20
CA PRO A 450 24.42 -30.72 -20.53
C PRO A 450 24.64 -31.79 -21.60
N PRO A 451 24.13 -31.61 -22.85
CA PRO A 451 24.43 -32.47 -23.99
C PRO A 451 25.93 -32.66 -24.22
N ALA A 452 26.31 -33.81 -24.79
CA ALA A 452 27.74 -34.18 -24.98
C ALA A 452 28.50 -33.28 -25.99
N ASP A 453 27.78 -32.64 -26.90
CA ASP A 453 28.29 -31.70 -27.91
C ASP A 453 28.35 -30.26 -27.44
N SER A 454 27.93 -29.99 -26.20
CA SER A 454 27.98 -28.62 -25.61
C SER A 454 29.40 -28.13 -25.38
N LYS A 455 29.57 -26.82 -25.46
CA LYS A 455 30.85 -26.15 -25.21
C LYS A 455 30.78 -25.25 -23.98
N PRO A 456 31.88 -24.99 -23.29
CA PRO A 456 31.93 -23.99 -22.23
C PRO A 456 31.43 -22.63 -22.74
N GLY A 457 30.50 -22.02 -21.99
CA GLY A 457 29.87 -20.76 -22.36
C GLY A 457 28.57 -20.87 -23.14
N ASP A 458 28.18 -22.06 -23.60
CA ASP A 458 26.87 -22.25 -24.23
C ASP A 458 25.77 -21.79 -23.29
N LYS A 459 24.92 -20.87 -23.77
CA LYS A 459 23.81 -20.33 -23.01
C LYS A 459 22.71 -21.40 -22.88
N ILE A 460 22.16 -21.50 -21.70
CA ILE A 460 21.00 -22.37 -21.42
C ILE A 460 19.78 -21.45 -21.23
N VAL A 461 18.75 -21.72 -21.98
CA VAL A 461 17.47 -21.00 -21.96
C VAL A 461 16.35 -21.93 -21.49
N ILE A 462 15.25 -21.37 -21.07
CA ILE A 462 14.04 -22.10 -20.72
C ILE A 462 13.05 -21.93 -21.86
N ASP A 463 12.53 -23.06 -22.34
CA ASP A 463 11.57 -23.11 -23.44
C ASP A 463 10.40 -22.13 -23.21
N GLY A 464 10.09 -21.29 -24.21
CA GLY A 464 9.12 -20.21 -24.09
C GLY A 464 9.63 -18.90 -23.46
N TYR A 465 10.94 -18.82 -23.12
CA TYR A 465 11.58 -17.62 -22.51
C TYR A 465 12.90 -17.26 -23.18
N GLU A 466 13.11 -17.62 -24.44
CA GLU A 466 14.37 -17.49 -25.18
C GLU A 466 14.75 -16.02 -25.44
N ASP A 467 13.75 -15.17 -25.70
CA ASP A 467 13.94 -13.76 -26.10
C ASP A 467 14.28 -12.83 -24.92
N GLY A 468 14.33 -13.35 -23.69
CA GLY A 468 14.61 -12.57 -22.50
C GLY A 468 16.09 -12.25 -22.32
N VAL A 469 16.37 -11.15 -21.62
CA VAL A 469 17.74 -10.72 -21.30
C VAL A 469 18.03 -11.01 -19.83
N ALA A 470 19.11 -11.76 -19.56
CA ALA A 470 19.56 -12.02 -18.21
C ALA A 470 20.04 -10.74 -17.51
N ASP A 471 19.78 -10.66 -16.18
CA ASP A 471 20.34 -9.57 -15.37
C ASP A 471 21.88 -9.68 -15.37
N GLU A 472 22.59 -8.57 -15.35
CA GLU A 472 24.05 -8.58 -15.22
C GLU A 472 24.49 -9.23 -13.90
N VAL A 473 23.83 -8.86 -12.79
CA VAL A 473 23.95 -9.47 -11.46
C VAL A 473 22.57 -9.49 -10.78
N LEU A 474 22.15 -10.63 -10.28
CA LEU A 474 20.91 -10.77 -9.52
C LEU A 474 20.98 -10.02 -8.19
N ASN A 475 20.06 -9.11 -7.97
CA ASN A 475 20.00 -8.34 -6.72
C ASN A 475 19.42 -9.21 -5.58
N PRO A 476 20.21 -9.56 -4.53
CA PRO A 476 19.75 -10.42 -3.44
C PRO A 476 18.50 -9.90 -2.71
N LYS A 477 18.31 -8.57 -2.65
CA LYS A 477 17.13 -7.97 -2.01
C LYS A 477 15.83 -8.27 -2.76
N LYS A 478 15.89 -8.54 -4.07
CA LYS A 478 14.72 -8.87 -4.90
C LYS A 478 14.35 -10.36 -4.82
N LYS A 479 15.24 -11.19 -4.28
CA LYS A 479 15.07 -12.65 -4.14
C LYS A 479 14.62 -13.32 -5.45
N VAL A 480 15.25 -12.92 -6.58
CA VAL A 480 14.87 -13.43 -7.91
C VAL A 480 15.14 -14.92 -8.02
N TRP A 481 16.36 -15.35 -7.61
CA TRP A 481 16.75 -16.77 -7.61
C TRP A 481 15.81 -17.58 -6.72
N GLU A 482 15.62 -17.18 -5.47
CA GLU A 482 14.82 -17.91 -4.50
C GLU A 482 13.34 -18.06 -4.91
N LYS A 483 12.84 -17.13 -5.70
CA LYS A 483 11.47 -17.20 -6.22
C LYS A 483 11.34 -18.12 -7.44
N LEU A 484 12.36 -18.13 -8.31
CA LEU A 484 12.35 -18.98 -9.50
C LEU A 484 12.76 -20.43 -9.20
N GLN A 485 13.64 -20.61 -8.22
CA GLN A 485 14.16 -21.93 -7.83
C GLN A 485 13.06 -22.91 -7.38
N VAL A 486 11.98 -22.43 -6.77
CA VAL A 486 10.90 -23.30 -6.26
C VAL A 486 10.22 -24.11 -7.35
N ASP A 487 10.25 -23.61 -8.60
CA ASP A 487 9.64 -24.24 -9.76
C ASP A 487 10.66 -24.96 -10.66
N LEU A 488 11.96 -24.95 -10.27
CA LEU A 488 13.01 -25.71 -10.95
C LEU A 488 13.06 -27.16 -10.44
N LEU A 489 12.83 -28.11 -11.34
CA LEU A 489 12.83 -29.53 -11.00
C LEU A 489 13.36 -30.41 -12.14
N VAL A 490 13.82 -31.59 -11.80
CA VAL A 490 14.03 -32.69 -12.74
C VAL A 490 12.72 -33.46 -12.84
N ASN A 491 12.15 -33.62 -14.04
CA ASN A 491 10.90 -34.34 -14.25
C ASN A 491 11.06 -35.88 -14.21
N GLY A 492 9.97 -36.63 -14.48
CA GLY A 492 9.96 -38.09 -14.51
C GLY A 492 10.86 -38.72 -15.58
N ASP A 493 11.16 -37.97 -16.64
CA ASP A 493 12.04 -38.40 -17.75
C ASP A 493 13.52 -38.05 -17.51
N GLY A 494 13.85 -37.42 -16.39
CA GLY A 494 15.19 -36.99 -16.07
C GLY A 494 15.60 -35.65 -16.71
N ILE A 495 14.66 -34.89 -17.21
CA ILE A 495 14.89 -33.61 -17.90
C ILE A 495 14.71 -32.46 -16.91
N ALA A 496 15.64 -31.51 -16.91
CA ALA A 496 15.51 -30.29 -16.11
C ALA A 496 14.46 -29.36 -16.70
N CYS A 497 13.52 -28.93 -15.85
CA CYS A 497 12.39 -28.08 -16.24
C CYS A 497 12.16 -26.97 -15.22
N TRP A 498 11.59 -25.84 -15.70
CA TRP A 498 11.05 -24.80 -14.87
C TRP A 498 9.54 -24.66 -15.15
N ASN A 499 8.70 -24.88 -14.14
CA ASN A 499 7.23 -24.85 -14.28
C ASN A 499 6.72 -25.66 -15.51
N GLY A 500 7.31 -26.82 -15.75
CA GLY A 500 7.01 -27.69 -16.88
C GLY A 500 7.75 -27.39 -18.19
N ASN A 501 8.36 -26.21 -18.34
CA ASN A 501 9.13 -25.82 -19.52
C ASN A 501 10.57 -26.34 -19.45
N THR A 502 11.07 -26.93 -20.51
CA THR A 502 12.39 -27.60 -20.54
C THR A 502 13.54 -26.60 -20.54
N LEU A 503 14.64 -26.92 -19.84
CA LEU A 503 15.91 -26.22 -19.96
C LEU A 503 16.67 -26.75 -21.19
N LEU A 504 16.98 -25.86 -22.11
CA LEU A 504 17.60 -26.17 -23.40
C LEU A 504 18.90 -25.41 -23.61
N THR A 505 19.88 -26.02 -24.29
CA THR A 505 21.02 -25.28 -24.88
C THR A 505 20.56 -24.51 -26.12
N SER A 506 21.39 -23.59 -26.61
CA SER A 506 21.16 -22.85 -27.85
C SER A 506 20.96 -23.73 -29.09
N MET A 507 21.41 -24.99 -29.03
CA MET A 507 21.24 -26.01 -30.07
C MET A 507 20.04 -26.92 -29.79
N ASN A 508 19.10 -26.54 -28.92
CA ASN A 508 17.93 -27.31 -28.49
C ASN A 508 18.26 -28.64 -27.78
N GLY A 509 19.47 -28.81 -27.28
CA GLY A 509 19.86 -29.97 -26.49
C GLY A 509 19.31 -29.84 -25.05
N LYS A 510 18.70 -30.93 -24.55
CA LYS A 510 18.07 -30.97 -23.22
C LYS A 510 19.09 -31.11 -22.10
N ILE A 511 18.89 -30.36 -21.02
CA ILE A 511 19.65 -30.51 -19.79
C ILE A 511 19.02 -31.67 -19.01
N ILE A 512 19.83 -32.62 -18.53
CA ILE A 512 19.36 -33.85 -17.87
C ILE A 512 20.03 -34.11 -16.52
N CYS A 513 19.42 -34.96 -15.73
CA CYS A 513 19.96 -35.62 -14.57
C CYS A 513 20.02 -37.11 -14.85
N ASP A 514 21.15 -37.77 -14.52
CA ASP A 514 21.36 -39.17 -14.90
C ASP A 514 20.50 -40.14 -14.08
N THR A 515 20.40 -39.94 -12.75
CA THR A 515 19.75 -40.89 -11.85
C THR A 515 18.52 -40.37 -11.13
N LEU A 516 18.51 -39.11 -10.68
CA LEU A 516 17.41 -38.56 -9.88
C LEU A 516 16.22 -38.11 -10.76
N ARG A 517 15.00 -38.33 -10.26
CA ARG A 517 13.73 -38.02 -10.96
C ARG A 517 12.73 -37.37 -10.01
N ASN A 518 11.93 -36.42 -10.51
CA ASN A 518 10.90 -35.70 -9.76
C ASN A 518 11.46 -35.03 -8.50
N VAL A 519 12.62 -34.41 -8.61
CA VAL A 519 13.35 -33.78 -7.50
C VAL A 519 13.67 -32.32 -7.81
N PRO A 520 13.76 -31.45 -6.81
CA PRO A 520 14.11 -30.03 -7.01
C PRO A 520 15.57 -29.89 -7.50
N ILE A 521 15.78 -28.81 -8.25
CA ILE A 521 17.11 -28.33 -8.66
C ILE A 521 17.51 -27.18 -7.72
N LYS A 522 18.70 -27.27 -7.19
CA LYS A 522 19.28 -26.28 -6.28
C LYS A 522 20.67 -25.85 -6.74
#